data_d9373e1cc43127d6f6d8c8807dcd59d1
#
_entry.id   d9373e1cc43127d6f6d8c8807dcd59d1
#
_cell.length_a   1.000
_cell.length_b   1.000
_cell.length_c   1.000
_cell.angle_alpha   90.00
_cell.angle_beta   90.00
_cell.angle_gamma   90.00
#
_symmetry.space_group_name_H-M   'P 1'
#
loop_
_entity.id
_entity.type
_entity.pdbx_description
1 polymer ?
#
loop_
_entity_poly.entity_id
_entity_poly.type
_entity_poly.pdbx_seq_one_letter_code
_entity_poly.pdbx_strand_id
1 'polypeptide(L)'
;VSTVATGRLFRMGVLVKSETALERLAEIDTVFFDKTGTLTESALDIPDELEPSDRAILKTLASASMHPLSRSLLPALEDIPETPLDHIEEHTGQGVSAMADKTPVCLGSGAWLGTEAGTALRIGERVIPLTRIERPLPEARNLVETLQAQGLPVHLLTGDTVGNAERTAQKLGVDAVYAGMTPDEKLALVEEMQTKGARVLMVGDGLNDTLALTAAWASMAPGAALEASQNAADAVILSGRMAAMVDALRVARSARRRILENFGLAATYNAISIPLALAGFATPLMAALAMSTSSILVTLNALRAR
;
A
#
# COMPACT_ATOMS: atom_id res chain seq x y z
N VAL A 1 -22.49 8.30 -8.49
CA VAL A 1 -21.21 8.86 -8.02
C VAL A 1 -20.25 7.72 -7.64
N SER A 2 -20.68 6.83 -6.72
CA SER A 2 -19.83 5.73 -6.21
C SER A 2 -19.28 4.86 -7.34
N THR A 3 -20.09 4.42 -8.29
CA THR A 3 -19.67 3.63 -9.45
C THR A 3 -18.57 4.32 -10.29
N VAL A 4 -18.69 5.63 -10.51
CA VAL A 4 -17.71 6.42 -11.26
C VAL A 4 -16.40 6.50 -10.47
N ALA A 5 -16.47 6.75 -9.16
CA ALA A 5 -15.32 6.84 -8.28
C ALA A 5 -14.61 5.49 -8.16
N THR A 6 -15.33 4.39 -7.96
CA THR A 6 -14.74 3.03 -7.91
C THR A 6 -14.06 2.65 -9.22
N GLY A 7 -14.70 2.96 -10.38
CA GLY A 7 -14.08 2.73 -11.69
C GLY A 7 -12.81 3.58 -11.92
N ARG A 8 -12.75 4.78 -11.35
CA ARG A 8 -11.53 5.61 -11.35
C ARG A 8 -10.44 4.98 -10.48
N LEU A 9 -10.77 4.57 -9.26
CA LEU A 9 -9.82 3.93 -8.34
C LEU A 9 -9.23 2.66 -8.94
N PHE A 10 -10.06 1.84 -9.59
CA PHE A 10 -9.59 0.63 -10.27
C PHE A 10 -8.54 0.95 -11.35
N ARG A 11 -8.76 1.99 -12.16
CA ARG A 11 -7.76 2.44 -13.16
C ARG A 11 -6.48 2.99 -12.54
N MET A 12 -6.53 3.48 -11.31
CA MET A 12 -5.37 3.93 -10.53
C MET A 12 -4.68 2.80 -9.77
N GLY A 13 -5.16 1.55 -9.96
CA GLY A 13 -4.63 0.37 -9.31
C GLY A 13 -5.08 0.20 -7.87
N VAL A 14 -6.26 0.69 -7.51
CA VAL A 14 -6.89 0.46 -6.19
C VAL A 14 -8.23 -0.25 -6.40
N LEU A 15 -8.31 -1.49 -5.90
CA LEU A 15 -9.53 -2.29 -5.92
C LEU A 15 -10.34 -2.06 -4.64
N VAL A 16 -11.50 -1.45 -4.75
CA VAL A 16 -12.46 -1.28 -3.65
C VAL A 16 -13.40 -2.49 -3.64
N LYS A 17 -13.52 -3.19 -2.52
CA LYS A 17 -14.23 -4.45 -2.39
C LYS A 17 -15.62 -4.32 -1.77
N SER A 18 -15.84 -3.29 -0.97
CA SER A 18 -17.09 -3.04 -0.26
C SER A 18 -17.78 -1.80 -0.81
N GLU A 19 -19.11 -1.84 -0.96
CA GLU A 19 -19.89 -0.68 -1.41
C GLU A 19 -19.77 0.52 -0.46
N THR A 20 -19.62 0.26 0.85
CA THR A 20 -19.46 1.28 1.87
C THR A 20 -18.04 1.75 2.09
N ALA A 21 -17.04 1.01 1.55
CA ALA A 21 -15.63 1.34 1.76
C ALA A 21 -15.28 2.75 1.26
N LEU A 22 -15.84 3.17 0.13
CA LEU A 22 -15.59 4.50 -0.41
C LEU A 22 -16.05 5.61 0.54
N GLU A 23 -17.21 5.43 1.18
CA GLU A 23 -17.75 6.38 2.15
C GLU A 23 -16.92 6.40 3.42
N ARG A 24 -16.54 5.21 3.95
CA ARG A 24 -15.70 5.08 5.13
C ARG A 24 -14.31 5.68 4.91
N LEU A 25 -13.68 5.44 3.77
CA LEU A 25 -12.41 6.05 3.39
C LEU A 25 -12.45 7.58 3.31
N ALA A 26 -13.61 8.15 2.95
CA ALA A 26 -13.77 9.60 2.91
C ALA A 26 -13.82 10.25 4.30
N GLU A 27 -14.08 9.46 5.33
CA GLU A 27 -14.34 9.92 6.69
C GLU A 27 -13.18 9.72 7.65
N ILE A 28 -12.11 9.02 7.23
CA ILE A 28 -10.96 8.77 8.09
C ILE A 28 -10.31 10.07 8.57
N ASP A 29 -9.84 10.04 9.81
CA ASP A 29 -9.12 11.14 10.47
C ASP A 29 -7.77 10.72 11.05
N THR A 30 -7.46 9.41 11.09
CA THR A 30 -6.23 8.83 11.65
C THR A 30 -5.79 7.65 10.80
N VAL A 31 -4.48 7.50 10.58
CA VAL A 31 -3.92 6.39 9.79
C VAL A 31 -2.97 5.55 10.65
N PHE A 32 -3.22 4.25 10.69
CA PHE A 32 -2.36 3.25 11.33
C PHE A 32 -1.71 2.40 10.25
N PHE A 33 -0.39 2.33 10.27
CA PHE A 33 0.37 1.43 9.41
C PHE A 33 0.96 0.29 10.22
N ASP A 34 0.80 -0.95 9.74
CA ASP A 34 1.77 -1.97 10.06
C ASP A 34 3.11 -1.64 9.39
N LYS A 35 4.22 -2.05 10.03
CA LYS A 35 5.56 -1.76 9.52
C LYS A 35 5.92 -2.65 8.33
N THR A 36 5.90 -3.96 8.56
CA THR A 36 6.49 -4.97 7.67
C THR A 36 5.62 -5.19 6.45
N GLY A 37 6.22 -5.20 5.24
CA GLY A 37 5.48 -5.40 3.99
C GLY A 37 4.53 -4.26 3.59
N THR A 38 4.45 -3.20 4.41
CA THR A 38 3.56 -2.05 4.19
C THR A 38 4.36 -0.77 3.98
N LEU A 39 5.15 -0.34 4.97
CA LEU A 39 6.07 0.80 4.88
C LEU A 39 7.53 0.37 4.67
N THR A 40 7.80 -0.93 4.80
CA THR A 40 9.12 -1.51 4.60
C THR A 40 9.05 -2.68 3.63
N GLU A 41 10.17 -2.97 3.00
CA GLU A 41 10.40 -4.15 2.17
C GLU A 41 11.54 -4.99 2.75
N SER A 42 11.46 -6.31 2.52
CA SER A 42 12.59 -7.18 2.79
C SER A 42 13.67 -6.96 1.74
N ALA A 43 14.87 -6.68 2.18
CA ALA A 43 16.04 -6.47 1.35
C ALA A 43 17.21 -7.31 1.84
N LEU A 44 18.23 -7.44 1.01
CA LEU A 44 19.52 -7.99 1.39
C LEU A 44 20.50 -6.86 1.63
N ASP A 45 21.29 -7.00 2.68
CA ASP A 45 22.41 -6.12 2.97
C ASP A 45 23.68 -6.64 2.29
N ILE A 46 24.47 -5.71 1.77
CA ILE A 46 25.74 -6.01 1.11
C ILE A 46 26.86 -5.78 2.13
N PRO A 47 27.64 -6.79 2.50
CA PRO A 47 28.76 -6.60 3.42
C PRO A 47 29.72 -5.52 2.91
N ASP A 48 30.17 -4.64 3.82
CA ASP A 48 31.09 -3.54 3.49
C ASP A 48 32.45 -4.06 2.95
N GLU A 49 32.86 -5.23 3.41
CA GLU A 49 34.11 -5.89 3.04
C GLU A 49 34.09 -6.50 1.62
N LEU A 50 32.94 -6.44 0.93
CA LEU A 50 32.83 -7.00 -0.42
C LEU A 50 33.65 -6.16 -1.41
N GLU A 51 34.60 -6.82 -2.11
CA GLU A 51 35.46 -6.16 -3.08
C GLU A 51 34.69 -5.60 -4.29
N PRO A 52 35.17 -4.55 -4.97
CA PRO A 52 34.51 -3.98 -6.13
C PRO A 52 34.22 -5.01 -7.24
N SER A 53 35.11 -5.96 -7.49
CA SER A 53 34.95 -7.07 -8.45
C SER A 53 33.77 -7.98 -8.06
N ASP A 54 33.68 -8.34 -6.78
CA ASP A 54 32.62 -9.18 -6.25
C ASP A 54 31.26 -8.47 -6.29
N ARG A 55 31.24 -7.16 -6.04
CA ARG A 55 30.03 -6.32 -6.19
C ARG A 55 29.54 -6.26 -7.63
N ALA A 56 30.46 -6.23 -8.61
CA ALA A 56 30.11 -6.28 -10.03
C ALA A 56 29.46 -7.63 -10.41
N ILE A 57 30.02 -8.74 -9.94
CA ILE A 57 29.44 -10.08 -10.09
C ILE A 57 28.05 -10.15 -9.44
N LEU A 58 27.93 -9.68 -8.17
CA LEU A 58 26.68 -9.65 -7.44
C LEU A 58 25.61 -8.86 -8.19
N LYS A 59 25.95 -7.70 -8.77
CA LYS A 59 25.04 -6.90 -9.57
C LYS A 59 24.52 -7.67 -10.77
N THR A 60 25.42 -8.30 -11.55
CA THR A 60 25.02 -9.05 -12.75
C THR A 60 24.11 -10.23 -12.40
N LEU A 61 24.43 -10.99 -11.34
CA LEU A 61 23.57 -12.09 -10.87
C LEU A 61 22.22 -11.59 -10.35
N ALA A 62 22.19 -10.46 -9.62
CA ALA A 62 20.96 -9.85 -9.14
C ALA A 62 20.07 -9.33 -10.27
N SER A 63 20.67 -8.74 -11.32
CA SER A 63 19.97 -8.29 -12.52
C SER A 63 19.35 -9.43 -13.31
N ALA A 64 20.00 -10.59 -13.33
CA ALA A 64 19.52 -11.80 -14.00
C ALA A 64 18.41 -12.54 -13.24
N SER A 65 18.23 -12.27 -11.94
CA SER A 65 17.22 -12.92 -11.12
C SER A 65 15.86 -12.22 -11.20
N MET A 66 14.79 -13.01 -11.24
CA MET A 66 13.42 -12.51 -11.06
C MET A 66 12.99 -12.47 -9.59
N HIS A 67 13.78 -13.02 -8.68
CA HIS A 67 13.43 -13.09 -7.26
C HIS A 67 13.52 -11.72 -6.57
N PRO A 68 12.47 -11.29 -5.82
CA PRO A 68 12.43 -9.96 -5.18
C PRO A 68 13.64 -9.65 -4.28
N LEU A 69 14.07 -10.62 -3.46
CA LEU A 69 15.24 -10.42 -2.59
C LEU A 69 16.54 -10.19 -3.38
N SER A 70 16.75 -10.90 -4.49
CA SER A 70 17.93 -10.65 -5.33
C SER A 70 17.87 -9.26 -5.93
N ARG A 71 16.72 -8.87 -6.44
CA ARG A 71 16.49 -7.54 -7.03
C ARG A 71 16.60 -6.39 -6.03
N SER A 72 16.37 -6.66 -4.74
CA SER A 72 16.53 -5.66 -3.68
C SER A 72 17.96 -5.15 -3.51
N LEU A 73 18.95 -5.85 -4.07
CA LEU A 73 20.37 -5.45 -4.09
C LEU A 73 20.66 -4.36 -5.14
N LEU A 74 19.86 -4.29 -6.23
CA LEU A 74 20.16 -3.44 -7.38
C LEU A 74 20.26 -1.93 -7.03
N PRO A 75 19.43 -1.34 -6.19
CA PRO A 75 19.56 0.07 -5.83
C PRO A 75 20.88 0.39 -5.12
N ALA A 76 21.39 -0.55 -4.30
CA ALA A 76 22.67 -0.37 -3.59
C ALA A 76 23.88 -0.61 -4.50
N LEU A 77 23.67 -1.17 -5.70
CA LEU A 77 24.70 -1.46 -6.69
C LEU A 77 24.56 -0.58 -7.95
N GLU A 78 23.75 0.48 -7.92
CA GLU A 78 23.43 1.30 -9.10
C GLU A 78 24.70 1.84 -9.79
N ASP A 79 25.64 2.36 -9.00
CA ASP A 79 26.90 2.95 -9.48
C ASP A 79 27.97 1.90 -9.84
N ILE A 80 27.74 0.62 -9.58
CA ILE A 80 28.68 -0.45 -9.89
C ILE A 80 28.45 -0.91 -11.33
N PRO A 81 29.49 -0.99 -12.19
CA PRO A 81 29.32 -1.55 -13.55
C PRO A 81 29.00 -3.04 -13.47
N GLU A 82 28.18 -3.52 -14.40
CA GLU A 82 27.97 -4.95 -14.59
C GLU A 82 29.24 -5.58 -15.18
N THR A 83 29.55 -6.83 -14.81
CA THR A 83 30.62 -7.62 -15.39
C THR A 83 30.04 -8.70 -16.30
N PRO A 84 30.64 -9.00 -17.46
CA PRO A 84 30.19 -10.09 -18.30
C PRO A 84 30.28 -11.42 -17.55
N LEU A 85 29.22 -12.21 -17.56
CA LEU A 85 29.14 -13.55 -17.03
C LEU A 85 28.65 -14.49 -18.11
N ASP A 86 29.26 -15.68 -18.19
CA ASP A 86 28.86 -16.74 -19.12
C ASP A 86 27.88 -17.71 -18.44
N HIS A 87 27.07 -18.41 -19.23
CA HIS A 87 26.17 -19.48 -18.76
C HIS A 87 25.29 -19.09 -17.57
N ILE A 88 24.60 -17.92 -17.68
CA ILE A 88 23.67 -17.47 -16.65
C ILE A 88 22.41 -18.35 -16.69
N GLU A 89 22.11 -19.01 -15.57
CA GLU A 89 20.95 -19.89 -15.43
C GLU A 89 20.21 -19.57 -14.11
N GLU A 90 18.88 -19.41 -14.17
CA GLU A 90 18.03 -19.27 -12.98
C GLU A 90 17.44 -20.63 -12.58
N HIS A 91 17.72 -21.06 -11.35
CA HIS A 91 17.24 -22.30 -10.75
C HIS A 91 16.05 -22.01 -9.83
N THR A 92 14.87 -22.50 -10.21
CA THR A 92 13.63 -22.24 -9.46
C THR A 92 13.76 -22.67 -7.99
N GLY A 93 13.47 -21.73 -7.07
CA GLY A 93 13.54 -21.95 -5.62
C GLY A 93 14.96 -22.03 -5.04
N GLN A 94 16.00 -21.90 -5.85
CA GLN A 94 17.39 -21.97 -5.42
C GLN A 94 18.12 -20.64 -5.61
N GLY A 95 18.17 -20.09 -6.83
CA GLY A 95 18.84 -18.84 -7.14
C GLY A 95 19.34 -18.80 -8.58
N VAL A 96 20.37 -17.98 -8.83
CA VAL A 96 21.02 -17.80 -10.13
C VAL A 96 22.45 -18.27 -10.08
N SER A 97 22.90 -19.03 -11.08
CA SER A 97 24.29 -19.45 -11.30
C SER A 97 24.83 -18.86 -12.59
N ALA A 98 26.16 -18.67 -12.65
CA ALA A 98 26.88 -18.23 -13.83
C ALA A 98 28.37 -18.60 -13.74
N MET A 99 29.12 -18.25 -14.79
CA MET A 99 30.59 -18.40 -14.81
C MET A 99 31.26 -17.04 -15.01
N ALA A 100 32.17 -16.68 -14.11
CA ALA A 100 33.03 -15.51 -14.22
C ALA A 100 34.46 -15.99 -14.52
N ASP A 101 34.98 -15.81 -15.74
CA ASP A 101 36.32 -16.23 -16.14
C ASP A 101 36.66 -17.68 -15.70
N LYS A 102 35.79 -18.64 -15.97
CA LYS A 102 35.87 -20.05 -15.57
C LYS A 102 35.68 -20.33 -14.07
N THR A 103 35.38 -19.31 -13.26
CA THR A 103 35.04 -19.48 -11.84
C THR A 103 33.53 -19.58 -11.70
N PRO A 104 32.97 -20.61 -11.07
CA PRO A 104 31.52 -20.68 -10.83
C PRO A 104 31.08 -19.62 -9.81
N VAL A 105 30.01 -18.89 -10.12
CA VAL A 105 29.42 -17.84 -9.26
C VAL A 105 27.95 -18.09 -9.11
N CYS A 106 27.40 -17.93 -7.90
CA CYS A 106 26.00 -18.16 -7.61
C CYS A 106 25.47 -17.16 -6.59
N LEU A 107 24.23 -16.73 -6.79
CA LEU A 107 23.47 -15.94 -5.82
C LEU A 107 22.16 -16.71 -5.52
N GLY A 108 21.94 -17.11 -4.28
CA GLY A 108 20.76 -17.91 -3.97
C GLY A 108 20.63 -18.31 -2.51
N SER A 109 19.75 -19.30 -2.26
CA SER A 109 19.48 -19.79 -0.91
C SER A 109 20.74 -20.42 -0.30
N GLY A 110 20.95 -20.17 1.01
CA GLY A 110 22.07 -20.74 1.74
C GLY A 110 22.05 -22.27 1.72
N ALA A 111 20.90 -22.90 1.80
CA ALA A 111 20.75 -24.35 1.70
C ALA A 111 21.31 -24.91 0.38
N TRP A 112 21.07 -24.24 -0.73
CA TRP A 112 21.64 -24.61 -2.03
C TRP A 112 23.14 -24.37 -2.11
N LEU A 113 23.64 -23.34 -1.42
CA LEU A 113 25.07 -22.98 -1.43
C LEU A 113 25.86 -23.62 -0.30
N GLY A 114 25.25 -24.49 0.51
CA GLY A 114 25.93 -25.24 1.59
C GLY A 114 26.26 -24.41 2.82
N THR A 115 25.45 -23.39 3.13
CA THR A 115 25.58 -22.54 4.31
C THR A 115 24.26 -22.44 5.09
N GLU A 116 24.34 -22.13 6.39
CA GLU A 116 23.16 -21.87 7.24
C GLU A 116 22.56 -20.48 7.01
N ALA A 117 23.24 -19.61 6.27
CA ALA A 117 22.71 -18.30 5.91
C ALA A 117 21.41 -18.44 5.08
N GLY A 118 20.47 -17.52 5.26
CA GLY A 118 19.22 -17.52 4.48
C GLY A 118 19.44 -17.29 2.99
N THR A 119 20.38 -16.39 2.63
CA THR A 119 20.82 -16.08 1.26
C THR A 119 22.33 -15.85 1.26
N ALA A 120 23.01 -16.26 0.20
CA ALA A 120 24.45 -16.05 0.06
C ALA A 120 24.87 -15.81 -1.39
N LEU A 121 26.04 -15.19 -1.56
CA LEU A 121 26.79 -15.10 -2.79
C LEU A 121 27.94 -16.11 -2.70
N ARG A 122 28.11 -16.98 -3.71
CA ARG A 122 29.28 -17.87 -3.83
C ARG A 122 30.12 -17.46 -5.03
N ILE A 123 31.43 -17.36 -4.81
CA ILE A 123 32.42 -17.09 -5.85
C ILE A 123 33.52 -18.14 -5.71
N GLY A 124 33.53 -19.13 -6.58
CA GLY A 124 34.36 -20.31 -6.46
C GLY A 124 34.10 -21.08 -5.16
N GLU A 125 35.10 -21.16 -4.30
CA GLU A 125 35.00 -21.81 -2.97
C GLU A 125 34.53 -20.87 -1.87
N ARG A 126 34.55 -19.54 -2.09
CA ARG A 126 34.12 -18.54 -1.08
C ARG A 126 32.61 -18.42 -1.04
N VAL A 127 32.01 -18.54 0.14
CA VAL A 127 30.61 -18.29 0.38
C VAL A 127 30.47 -17.06 1.29
N ILE A 128 29.78 -16.07 0.82
CA ILE A 128 29.58 -14.77 1.48
C ILE A 128 28.11 -14.66 1.87
N PRO A 129 27.77 -14.72 3.17
CA PRO A 129 26.40 -14.59 3.63
C PRO A 129 25.86 -13.17 3.37
N LEU A 130 24.64 -13.07 2.87
CA LEU A 130 23.93 -11.82 2.72
C LEU A 130 22.84 -11.74 3.78
N THR A 131 22.93 -10.74 4.64
CA THR A 131 22.00 -10.56 5.75
C THR A 131 20.68 -10.00 5.24
N ARG A 132 19.57 -10.62 5.66
CA ARG A 132 18.24 -10.06 5.38
C ARG A 132 17.97 -8.91 6.33
N ILE A 133 17.62 -7.77 5.76
CA ILE A 133 17.24 -6.55 6.48
C ILE A 133 15.86 -6.09 6.05
N GLU A 134 15.26 -5.25 6.86
CA GLU A 134 14.09 -4.47 6.46
C GLU A 134 14.51 -3.03 6.17
N ARG A 135 14.11 -2.56 5.02
CA ARG A 135 14.38 -1.20 4.55
C ARG A 135 13.07 -0.47 4.29
N PRO A 136 12.94 0.80 4.72
CA PRO A 136 11.80 1.61 4.33
C PRO A 136 11.65 1.66 2.80
N LEU A 137 10.42 1.59 2.32
CA LEU A 137 10.14 1.83 0.91
C LEU A 137 10.63 3.23 0.52
N PRO A 138 11.19 3.43 -0.69
CA PRO A 138 11.70 4.73 -1.12
C PRO A 138 10.66 5.85 -1.01
N GLU A 139 9.39 5.53 -1.21
CA GLU A 139 8.28 6.48 -1.16
C GLU A 139 7.64 6.64 0.23
N ALA A 140 8.00 5.79 1.23
CA ALA A 140 7.29 5.72 2.50
C ALA A 140 7.32 7.04 3.28
N ARG A 141 8.46 7.72 3.33
CA ARG A 141 8.57 9.03 3.98
C ARG A 141 7.67 10.09 3.32
N ASN A 142 7.72 10.20 2.00
CA ASN A 142 6.88 11.14 1.25
C ASN A 142 5.38 10.82 1.41
N LEU A 143 5.03 9.54 1.50
CA LEU A 143 3.67 9.09 1.81
C LEU A 143 3.21 9.61 3.17
N VAL A 144 4.02 9.43 4.22
CA VAL A 144 3.72 9.91 5.58
C VAL A 144 3.56 11.44 5.57
N GLU A 145 4.52 12.18 5.04
CA GLU A 145 4.46 13.65 4.94
C GLU A 145 3.22 14.13 4.18
N THR A 146 2.82 13.43 3.09
CA THR A 146 1.63 13.77 2.31
C THR A 146 0.33 13.55 3.08
N LEU A 147 0.25 12.49 3.89
CA LEU A 147 -0.91 12.23 4.75
C LEU A 147 -1.02 13.27 5.87
N GLN A 148 0.10 13.56 6.54
CA GLN A 148 0.17 14.59 7.59
C GLN A 148 -0.19 15.98 7.06
N ALA A 149 0.24 16.33 5.84
CA ALA A 149 -0.15 17.58 5.17
C ALA A 149 -1.65 17.66 4.87
N GLN A 150 -2.35 16.51 4.81
CA GLN A 150 -3.82 16.44 4.70
C GLN A 150 -4.53 16.46 6.07
N GLY A 151 -3.80 16.67 7.16
CA GLY A 151 -4.34 16.68 8.53
C GLY A 151 -4.63 15.28 9.08
N LEU A 152 -4.00 14.24 8.54
CA LEU A 152 -4.13 12.87 9.00
C LEU A 152 -2.89 12.48 9.81
N PRO A 153 -2.97 12.37 11.14
CA PRO A 153 -1.88 11.81 11.94
C PRO A 153 -1.61 10.37 11.53
N VAL A 154 -0.32 10.05 11.46
CA VAL A 154 0.19 8.75 11.00
C VAL A 154 0.89 8.04 12.16
N HIS A 155 0.44 6.85 12.47
CA HIS A 155 0.94 6.01 13.54
C HIS A 155 1.52 4.71 13.00
N LEU A 156 2.65 4.27 13.54
CA LEU A 156 3.30 3.02 13.20
C LEU A 156 3.02 1.96 14.27
N LEU A 157 2.45 0.82 13.86
CA LEU A 157 2.23 -0.34 14.70
C LEU A 157 3.20 -1.45 14.30
N THR A 158 3.89 -2.06 15.25
CA THR A 158 4.84 -3.13 14.92
C THR A 158 5.07 -4.09 16.08
N GLY A 159 5.29 -5.37 15.76
CA GLY A 159 5.76 -6.37 16.72
C GLY A 159 7.26 -6.29 17.04
N ASP A 160 8.01 -5.39 16.39
CA ASP A 160 9.44 -5.22 16.60
C ASP A 160 9.79 -4.69 17.99
N THR A 161 11.06 -4.86 18.34
CA THR A 161 11.63 -4.23 19.53
C THR A 161 11.57 -2.71 19.45
N VAL A 162 11.42 -2.06 20.61
CA VAL A 162 11.31 -0.60 20.73
C VAL A 162 12.40 0.13 19.93
N GLY A 163 13.67 -0.28 20.09
CA GLY A 163 14.79 0.40 19.41
C GLY A 163 14.76 0.28 17.88
N ASN A 164 14.23 -0.81 17.31
CA ASN A 164 14.08 -0.95 15.86
C ASN A 164 12.90 -0.11 15.35
N ALA A 165 11.80 -0.13 16.09
CA ALA A 165 10.60 0.62 15.78
C ALA A 165 10.85 2.14 15.80
N GLU A 166 11.54 2.65 16.82
CA GLU A 166 11.89 4.06 16.97
C GLU A 166 12.80 4.55 15.83
N ARG A 167 13.81 3.75 15.46
CA ARG A 167 14.69 4.08 14.31
C ARG A 167 13.90 4.18 13.01
N THR A 168 12.96 3.28 12.78
CA THR A 168 12.09 3.31 11.60
C THR A 168 11.15 4.52 11.65
N ALA A 169 10.52 4.75 12.80
CA ALA A 169 9.63 5.89 13.03
C ALA A 169 10.34 7.23 12.75
N GLN A 170 11.57 7.39 13.24
CA GLN A 170 12.38 8.59 13.00
C GLN A 170 12.71 8.80 11.52
N LYS A 171 13.04 7.71 10.79
CA LYS A 171 13.31 7.77 9.35
C LYS A 171 12.07 8.16 8.54
N LEU A 172 10.90 7.69 8.95
CA LEU A 172 9.63 7.91 8.27
C LEU A 172 8.96 9.23 8.68
N GLY A 173 9.24 9.75 9.87
CA GLY A 173 8.62 10.98 10.39
C GLY A 173 7.18 10.78 10.88
N VAL A 174 6.82 9.59 11.35
CA VAL A 174 5.47 9.30 11.87
C VAL A 174 5.21 10.03 13.20
N ASP A 175 3.93 10.31 13.52
CA ASP A 175 3.53 11.06 14.71
C ASP A 175 3.64 10.24 16.00
N ALA A 176 3.41 8.92 15.92
CA ALA A 176 3.57 8.01 17.05
C ALA A 176 3.98 6.61 16.60
N VAL A 177 4.63 5.87 17.50
CA VAL A 177 5.05 4.48 17.29
C VAL A 177 4.61 3.61 18.46
N TYR A 178 4.04 2.46 18.14
CA TYR A 178 3.64 1.41 19.09
C TYR A 178 4.43 0.15 18.77
N ALA A 179 5.40 -0.17 19.60
CA ALA A 179 6.36 -1.26 19.40
C ALA A 179 6.04 -2.48 20.28
N GLY A 180 6.52 -3.65 19.88
CA GLY A 180 6.35 -4.90 20.62
C GLY A 180 4.92 -5.40 20.67
N MET A 181 4.05 -4.96 19.74
CA MET A 181 2.63 -5.27 19.77
C MET A 181 2.33 -6.67 19.22
N THR A 182 1.55 -7.41 19.98
CA THR A 182 0.88 -8.64 19.51
C THR A 182 -0.32 -8.29 18.61
N PRO A 183 -0.85 -9.25 17.82
CA PRO A 183 -2.07 -9.05 17.02
C PRO A 183 -3.28 -8.57 17.85
N ASP A 184 -3.46 -9.12 19.04
CA ASP A 184 -4.56 -8.75 19.95
C ASP A 184 -4.39 -7.32 20.49
N GLU A 185 -3.17 -6.91 20.79
CA GLU A 185 -2.88 -5.53 21.22
C GLU A 185 -3.10 -4.52 20.10
N LYS A 186 -2.77 -4.87 18.84
CA LYS A 186 -3.09 -4.03 17.67
C LYS A 186 -4.60 -3.85 17.52
N LEU A 187 -5.36 -4.96 17.63
CA LEU A 187 -6.82 -4.91 17.62
C LEU A 187 -7.35 -4.00 18.73
N ALA A 188 -6.92 -4.23 19.98
CA ALA A 188 -7.38 -3.45 21.13
C ALA A 188 -7.10 -1.95 20.98
N LEU A 189 -5.93 -1.57 20.43
CA LEU A 189 -5.59 -0.18 20.16
C LEU A 189 -6.52 0.46 19.11
N VAL A 190 -6.82 -0.25 18.03
CA VAL A 190 -7.76 0.22 17.00
C VAL A 190 -9.15 0.46 17.60
N GLU A 191 -9.66 -0.50 18.39
CA GLU A 191 -10.95 -0.41 19.06
C GLU A 191 -10.99 0.74 20.09
N GLU A 192 -9.92 0.90 20.88
CA GLU A 192 -9.79 1.99 21.85
C GLU A 192 -9.87 3.36 21.16
N MET A 193 -9.13 3.55 20.07
CA MET A 193 -9.12 4.81 19.32
C MET A 193 -10.49 5.10 18.73
N GLN A 194 -11.16 4.09 18.19
CA GLN A 194 -12.51 4.26 17.64
C GLN A 194 -13.57 4.55 18.72
N THR A 195 -13.42 3.94 19.92
CA THR A 195 -14.28 4.26 21.07
C THR A 195 -14.12 5.72 21.51
N LYS A 196 -12.94 6.30 21.34
CA LYS A 196 -12.66 7.73 21.56
C LYS A 196 -13.15 8.64 20.42
N GLY A 197 -13.76 8.07 19.40
CA GLY A 197 -14.35 8.79 18.27
C GLY A 197 -13.46 8.92 17.03
N ALA A 198 -12.26 8.34 17.03
CA ALA A 198 -11.39 8.34 15.86
C ALA A 198 -11.96 7.43 14.75
N ARG A 199 -11.73 7.80 13.50
CA ARG A 199 -12.05 7.01 12.31
C ARG A 199 -10.77 6.49 11.70
N VAL A 200 -10.34 5.34 12.20
CA VAL A 200 -9.03 4.75 11.90
C VAL A 200 -9.03 4.12 10.52
N LEU A 201 -8.06 4.48 9.68
CA LEU A 201 -7.65 3.68 8.53
C LEU A 201 -6.49 2.76 8.95
N MET A 202 -6.72 1.45 8.96
CA MET A 202 -5.66 0.47 9.17
C MET A 202 -5.09 0.02 7.83
N VAL A 203 -3.75 0.00 7.72
CA VAL A 203 -3.03 -0.47 6.53
C VAL A 203 -2.02 -1.54 6.95
N GLY A 204 -2.14 -2.75 6.42
CA GLY A 204 -1.28 -3.88 6.78
C GLY A 204 -1.28 -4.98 5.73
N ASP A 205 -0.25 -5.85 5.75
CA ASP A 205 -0.03 -6.92 4.78
C ASP A 205 -0.10 -8.33 5.36
N GLY A 206 0.02 -8.49 6.67
CA GLY A 206 0.22 -9.76 7.34
C GLY A 206 -1.04 -10.40 7.94
N LEU A 207 -0.95 -11.72 8.21
CA LEU A 207 -1.97 -12.44 8.98
C LEU A 207 -2.19 -11.84 10.37
N ASN A 208 -1.13 -11.29 10.95
CA ASN A 208 -1.15 -10.66 12.27
C ASN A 208 -2.01 -9.40 12.34
N ASP A 209 -2.33 -8.80 11.20
CA ASP A 209 -3.10 -7.56 11.10
C ASP A 209 -4.57 -7.80 10.71
N THR A 210 -4.94 -9.02 10.37
CA THR A 210 -6.28 -9.37 9.86
C THR A 210 -7.38 -8.93 10.81
N LEU A 211 -7.19 -9.11 12.13
CA LEU A 211 -8.15 -8.67 13.15
C LEU A 211 -8.24 -7.13 13.19
N ALA A 212 -7.12 -6.44 13.22
CA ALA A 212 -7.07 -4.98 13.22
C ALA A 212 -7.64 -4.37 11.92
N LEU A 213 -7.35 -4.99 10.75
CA LEU A 213 -7.92 -4.59 9.45
C LEU A 213 -9.44 -4.70 9.44
N THR A 214 -9.98 -5.80 10.00
CA THR A 214 -11.43 -6.04 10.06
C THR A 214 -12.14 -5.09 11.03
N ALA A 215 -11.50 -4.78 12.17
CA ALA A 215 -12.07 -3.93 13.21
C ALA A 215 -11.98 -2.42 12.89
N ALA A 216 -11.07 -2.01 12.02
CA ALA A 216 -10.87 -0.62 11.68
C ALA A 216 -12.09 0.01 10.99
N TRP A 217 -12.24 1.34 11.12
CA TRP A 217 -13.27 2.10 10.40
C TRP A 217 -13.19 1.89 8.89
N ALA A 218 -11.98 1.92 8.35
CA ALA A 218 -11.68 1.51 6.99
C ALA A 218 -10.33 0.80 6.97
N SER A 219 -10.10 -0.08 5.98
CA SER A 219 -8.85 -0.83 5.87
C SER A 219 -8.35 -0.95 4.44
N MET A 220 -7.02 -0.98 4.31
CA MET A 220 -6.33 -1.19 3.04
C MET A 220 -5.21 -2.22 3.19
N ALA A 221 -5.01 -3.03 2.14
CA ALA A 221 -3.87 -3.95 2.05
C ALA A 221 -3.07 -3.71 0.77
N PRO A 222 -1.73 -3.85 0.80
CA PRO A 222 -0.92 -3.95 -0.42
C PRO A 222 -1.34 -5.12 -1.28
N GLY A 223 -1.18 -5.02 -2.60
CA GLY A 223 -1.47 -6.13 -3.52
C GLY A 223 -0.52 -7.33 -3.36
N ALA A 224 0.64 -7.12 -2.76
CA ALA A 224 1.59 -8.19 -2.39
C ALA A 224 1.27 -8.82 -1.02
N ALA A 225 0.27 -8.32 -0.28
CA ALA A 225 -0.14 -8.86 1.01
C ALA A 225 -0.65 -10.30 0.88
N LEU A 226 -0.65 -11.01 2.00
CA LEU A 226 -1.26 -12.34 2.06
C LEU A 226 -2.74 -12.30 1.71
N GLU A 227 -3.25 -13.37 1.10
CA GLU A 227 -4.64 -13.48 0.66
C GLU A 227 -5.64 -13.21 1.80
N ALA A 228 -5.33 -13.67 3.01
CA ALA A 228 -6.15 -13.41 4.19
C ALA A 228 -6.28 -11.91 4.49
N SER A 229 -5.19 -11.16 4.44
CA SER A 229 -5.17 -9.70 4.66
C SER A 229 -5.85 -8.95 3.54
N GLN A 230 -5.60 -9.37 2.28
CA GLN A 230 -6.36 -8.83 1.15
C GLN A 230 -7.86 -9.07 1.32
N ASN A 231 -8.28 -10.26 1.80
CA ASN A 231 -9.68 -10.57 1.99
C ASN A 231 -10.33 -9.79 3.13
N ALA A 232 -9.60 -9.50 4.18
CA ALA A 232 -10.06 -8.70 5.32
C ALA A 232 -10.17 -7.21 5.01
N ALA A 233 -9.34 -6.69 4.09
CA ALA A 233 -9.29 -5.26 3.77
C ALA A 233 -10.50 -4.81 2.91
N ASP A 234 -10.93 -3.57 3.11
CA ASP A 234 -11.95 -2.89 2.31
C ASP A 234 -11.47 -2.51 0.91
N ALA A 235 -10.18 -2.23 0.78
CA ALA A 235 -9.55 -1.92 -0.50
C ALA A 235 -8.15 -2.54 -0.59
N VAL A 236 -7.74 -2.88 -1.82
CA VAL A 236 -6.43 -3.47 -2.13
C VAL A 236 -5.68 -2.59 -3.12
N ILE A 237 -4.41 -2.27 -2.82
CA ILE A 237 -3.53 -1.45 -3.65
C ILE A 237 -2.77 -2.35 -4.61
N LEU A 238 -3.32 -2.55 -5.82
CA LEU A 238 -2.78 -3.44 -6.85
C LEU A 238 -1.60 -2.83 -7.62
N SER A 239 -1.44 -1.51 -7.59
CA SER A 239 -0.42 -0.79 -8.36
C SER A 239 1.01 -1.03 -7.90
N GLY A 240 1.24 -1.70 -6.77
CA GLY A 240 2.54 -1.83 -6.12
C GLY A 240 3.10 -0.52 -5.53
N ARG A 241 2.39 0.60 -5.65
CA ARG A 241 2.78 1.91 -5.13
C ARG A 241 1.85 2.31 -3.97
N MET A 242 2.39 2.40 -2.77
CA MET A 242 1.61 2.80 -1.59
C MET A 242 1.04 4.24 -1.71
N ALA A 243 1.68 5.10 -2.51
CA ALA A 243 1.18 6.44 -2.82
C ALA A 243 -0.24 6.45 -3.44
N ALA A 244 -0.66 5.36 -4.11
CA ALA A 244 -2.02 5.22 -4.64
C ALA A 244 -3.11 5.31 -3.55
N MET A 245 -2.76 5.04 -2.29
CA MET A 245 -3.64 5.24 -1.14
C MET A 245 -4.05 6.71 -0.98
N VAL A 246 -3.12 7.65 -1.13
CA VAL A 246 -3.40 9.09 -1.05
C VAL A 246 -4.40 9.52 -2.12
N ASP A 247 -4.23 9.00 -3.32
CA ASP A 247 -5.16 9.26 -4.42
C ASP A 247 -6.54 8.65 -4.13
N ALA A 248 -6.58 7.45 -3.53
CA ALA A 248 -7.83 6.80 -3.13
C ALA A 248 -8.59 7.64 -2.11
N LEU A 249 -7.92 8.17 -1.09
CA LEU A 249 -8.53 9.05 -0.10
C LEU A 249 -9.07 10.35 -0.72
N ARG A 250 -8.32 10.93 -1.67
CA ARG A 250 -8.75 12.12 -2.39
C ARG A 250 -10.00 11.86 -3.23
N VAL A 251 -10.04 10.76 -3.95
CA VAL A 251 -11.20 10.33 -4.76
C VAL A 251 -12.40 10.06 -3.86
N ALA A 252 -12.22 9.37 -2.73
CA ALA A 252 -13.26 9.07 -1.78
C ALA A 252 -13.90 10.34 -1.21
N ARG A 253 -13.08 11.31 -0.75
CA ARG A 253 -13.56 12.62 -0.27
C ARG A 253 -14.29 13.42 -1.35
N SER A 254 -13.78 13.39 -2.59
CA SER A 254 -14.44 14.03 -3.73
C SER A 254 -15.79 13.39 -4.03
N ALA A 255 -15.87 12.05 -4.03
CA ALA A 255 -17.11 11.32 -4.25
C ALA A 255 -18.16 11.65 -3.18
N ARG A 256 -17.78 11.63 -1.90
CA ARG A 256 -18.66 12.01 -0.78
C ARG A 256 -19.22 13.42 -0.95
N ARG A 257 -18.37 14.39 -1.33
CA ARG A 257 -18.82 15.76 -1.60
C ARG A 257 -19.88 15.81 -2.71
N ARG A 258 -19.66 15.06 -3.81
CA ARG A 258 -20.64 15.00 -4.92
C ARG A 258 -21.94 14.32 -4.52
N ILE A 259 -21.87 13.30 -3.67
CA ILE A 259 -23.07 12.66 -3.12
C ILE A 259 -23.88 13.67 -2.32
N LEU A 260 -23.24 14.42 -1.41
CA LEU A 260 -23.92 15.45 -0.61
C LEU A 260 -24.49 16.58 -1.48
N GLU A 261 -23.77 17.03 -2.50
CA GLU A 261 -24.27 18.00 -3.48
C GLU A 261 -25.54 17.48 -4.18
N ASN A 262 -25.54 16.21 -4.61
CA ASN A 262 -26.70 15.60 -5.27
C ASN A 262 -27.90 15.46 -4.32
N PHE A 263 -27.68 15.10 -3.05
CA PHE A 263 -28.73 15.10 -2.04
C PHE A 263 -29.29 16.50 -1.79
N GLY A 264 -28.40 17.50 -1.72
CA GLY A 264 -28.84 18.92 -1.58
C GLY A 264 -29.70 19.38 -2.75
N LEU A 265 -29.27 19.06 -4.00
CA LEU A 265 -30.06 19.37 -5.21
C LEU A 265 -31.43 18.69 -5.18
N ALA A 266 -31.49 17.39 -4.82
CA ALA A 266 -32.75 16.65 -4.73
C ALA A 266 -33.65 17.19 -3.64
N ALA A 267 -33.12 17.53 -2.47
CA ALA A 267 -33.87 18.12 -1.38
C ALA A 267 -34.47 19.49 -1.77
N THR A 268 -33.67 20.36 -2.41
CA THR A 268 -34.10 21.66 -2.91
C THR A 268 -35.21 21.53 -3.96
N TYR A 269 -35.01 20.61 -4.92
CA TYR A 269 -36.04 20.32 -5.92
C TYR A 269 -37.34 19.88 -5.27
N ASN A 270 -37.31 18.95 -4.31
CA ASN A 270 -38.52 18.46 -3.63
C ASN A 270 -39.18 19.56 -2.77
N ALA A 271 -38.40 20.41 -2.09
CA ALA A 271 -38.88 21.50 -1.28
C ALA A 271 -39.67 22.57 -2.09
N ILE A 272 -39.36 22.70 -3.37
CA ILE A 272 -40.04 23.62 -4.30
C ILE A 272 -41.21 22.90 -4.99
N SER A 273 -40.98 21.72 -5.55
CA SER A 273 -41.95 21.03 -6.40
C SER A 273 -43.18 20.52 -5.64
N ILE A 274 -42.95 20.00 -4.40
CA ILE A 274 -44.09 19.48 -3.59
C ILE A 274 -45.12 20.56 -3.23
N PRO A 275 -44.75 21.72 -2.68
CA PRO A 275 -45.73 22.80 -2.42
C PRO A 275 -46.46 23.30 -3.69
N LEU A 276 -45.72 23.44 -4.81
CA LEU A 276 -46.31 23.85 -6.08
C LEU A 276 -47.36 22.83 -6.58
N ALA A 277 -47.06 21.54 -6.44
CA ALA A 277 -48.00 20.47 -6.81
C ALA A 277 -49.25 20.49 -5.92
N LEU A 278 -49.08 20.65 -4.61
CA LEU A 278 -50.20 20.72 -3.66
C LEU A 278 -51.09 21.95 -3.89
N ALA A 279 -50.49 23.06 -4.33
CA ALA A 279 -51.22 24.28 -4.68
C ALA A 279 -51.94 24.22 -6.06
N GLY A 280 -51.82 23.08 -6.77
CA GLY A 280 -52.48 22.87 -8.05
C GLY A 280 -51.79 23.50 -9.27
N PHE A 281 -50.55 24.02 -9.11
CA PHE A 281 -49.79 24.66 -10.20
C PHE A 281 -49.01 23.67 -11.06
N ALA A 282 -48.94 22.38 -10.69
CA ALA A 282 -48.19 21.37 -11.42
C ALA A 282 -49.03 20.73 -12.53
N THR A 283 -48.60 20.94 -13.78
CA THR A 283 -49.14 20.15 -14.91
C THR A 283 -48.27 18.89 -15.15
N PRO A 284 -48.79 17.81 -15.76
CA PRO A 284 -48.03 16.62 -16.10
C PRO A 284 -46.76 16.94 -16.93
N LEU A 285 -46.82 17.87 -17.85
CA LEU A 285 -45.71 18.30 -18.66
C LEU A 285 -44.62 19.00 -17.85
N MET A 286 -45.00 19.89 -16.94
CA MET A 286 -44.06 20.57 -16.05
C MET A 286 -43.36 19.57 -15.13
N ALA A 287 -44.08 18.61 -14.58
CA ALA A 287 -43.51 17.54 -13.74
C ALA A 287 -42.50 16.69 -14.51
N ALA A 288 -42.83 16.29 -15.75
CA ALA A 288 -41.92 15.50 -16.60
C ALA A 288 -40.62 16.27 -16.97
N LEU A 289 -40.73 17.55 -17.33
CA LEU A 289 -39.59 18.40 -17.65
C LEU A 289 -38.69 18.63 -16.43
N ALA A 290 -39.27 18.91 -15.28
CA ALA A 290 -38.54 19.13 -14.03
C ALA A 290 -37.82 17.87 -13.57
N MET A 291 -38.48 16.70 -13.65
CA MET A 291 -37.85 15.40 -13.32
C MET A 291 -36.68 15.07 -14.26
N SER A 292 -36.86 15.27 -15.58
CA SER A 292 -35.80 15.03 -16.57
C SER A 292 -34.60 15.95 -16.35
N THR A 293 -34.84 17.23 -16.09
CA THR A 293 -33.78 18.22 -15.82
C THR A 293 -33.01 17.87 -14.54
N SER A 294 -33.72 17.51 -13.46
CA SER A 294 -33.09 17.09 -12.20
C SER A 294 -32.22 15.86 -12.41
N SER A 295 -32.68 14.83 -13.13
CA SER A 295 -31.95 13.65 -13.41
C SER A 295 -30.65 13.91 -14.21
N ILE A 296 -30.74 14.78 -15.21
CA ILE A 296 -29.56 15.20 -16.01
C ILE A 296 -28.56 15.94 -15.13
N LEU A 297 -28.98 16.88 -14.30
CA LEU A 297 -28.10 17.66 -13.43
C LEU A 297 -27.36 16.74 -12.42
N VAL A 298 -28.08 15.82 -11.77
CA VAL A 298 -27.51 14.84 -10.84
C VAL A 298 -26.49 13.94 -11.55
N THR A 299 -26.81 13.49 -12.76
CA THR A 299 -25.89 12.64 -13.56
C THR A 299 -24.64 13.40 -13.97
N LEU A 300 -24.78 14.62 -14.48
CA LEU A 300 -23.63 15.46 -14.86
C LEU A 300 -22.74 15.79 -13.65
N ASN A 301 -23.33 16.07 -12.48
CA ASN A 301 -22.56 16.30 -11.26
C ASN A 301 -21.83 15.01 -10.81
N ALA A 302 -22.48 13.83 -10.94
CA ALA A 302 -21.84 12.55 -10.63
C ALA A 302 -20.59 12.28 -11.51
N LEU A 303 -20.64 12.67 -12.78
CA LEU A 303 -19.49 12.52 -13.71
C LEU A 303 -18.30 13.42 -13.35
N ARG A 304 -18.51 14.49 -12.57
CA ARG A 304 -17.42 15.35 -12.07
C ARG A 304 -16.58 14.69 -10.96
N ALA A 305 -16.97 13.51 -10.47
CA ALA A 305 -16.15 12.68 -9.57
C ALA A 305 -15.00 11.96 -10.29
N ARG A 306 -14.80 12.26 -11.59
CA ARG A 306 -13.69 11.74 -12.42
C ARG A 306 -12.35 12.30 -11.99
#